data_4d9c1ee9081fb4547fc0eaf33087520c
#
_entry.id   4d9c1ee9081fb4547fc0eaf33087520c
#
_cell.length_a   1.000
_cell.length_b   1.000
_cell.length_c   1.000
_cell.angle_alpha   90.00
_cell.angle_beta   90.00
_cell.angle_gamma   90.00
#
_symmetry.space_group_name_H-M   'P 1'
#
loop_
_entity.id
_entity.type
_entity.pdbx_description
1 polymer ?
#
loop_
_entity_poly.entity_id
_entity_poly.type
_entity_poly.pdbx_seq_one_letter_code
_entity_poly.pdbx_strand_id
1 'polypeptide(L)'
;GNNAVNRMITAGVKGVEFIAVNCDAQALMLSKAETRIQIGEKLTKGLGAGANPEIGEKAAEESREQIMEVLKGADMVFVTAGMGGGTGTGAAHVVAECAKEVGALTVGVVTKPFMFEGKRRMNQALSGIESLKAKVDTLITIPNDKLLQVIDRRTSMLDAFRIADDVLRQGVQGISDLIGVPGLINA
;
A
#
# COMPACT_ATOMS: atom_id res chain seq x y z
N GLY A 1 4.81 -0.01 -1.41
CA GLY A 1 3.95 0.93 -0.68
C GLY A 1 4.69 2.12 -0.12
N ASN A 2 5.73 1.91 0.68
CA ASN A 2 6.43 3.03 1.33
C ASN A 2 7.16 3.94 0.34
N ASN A 3 7.73 3.39 -0.73
CA ASN A 3 8.35 4.20 -1.78
C ASN A 3 7.29 5.04 -2.52
N ALA A 4 6.12 4.48 -2.77
CA ALA A 4 5.02 5.20 -3.38
C ALA A 4 4.53 6.35 -2.46
N VAL A 5 4.43 6.10 -1.16
CA VAL A 5 4.06 7.14 -0.17
C VAL A 5 5.10 8.27 -0.18
N ASN A 6 6.40 7.95 -0.19
CA ASN A 6 7.45 8.95 -0.26
C ASN A 6 7.35 9.81 -1.54
N ARG A 7 7.01 9.19 -2.67
CA ARG A 7 6.80 9.92 -3.93
C ARG A 7 5.59 10.83 -3.87
N MET A 8 4.50 10.39 -3.24
CA MET A 8 3.30 11.20 -3.05
C MET A 8 3.61 12.45 -2.23
N ILE A 9 4.37 12.30 -1.15
CA ILE A 9 4.79 13.42 -0.29
C ILE A 9 5.70 14.38 -1.09
N THR A 10 6.68 13.85 -1.80
CA THR A 10 7.61 14.64 -2.62
C THR A 10 6.90 15.37 -3.75
N ALA A 11 5.88 14.76 -4.36
CA ALA A 11 5.07 15.37 -5.41
C ALA A 11 4.08 16.41 -4.89
N GLY A 12 3.95 16.58 -3.58
CA GLY A 12 3.08 17.58 -2.97
C GLY A 12 1.60 17.24 -3.05
N VAL A 13 1.23 15.96 -3.00
CA VAL A 13 -0.18 15.54 -2.93
C VAL A 13 -0.78 16.13 -1.66
N LYS A 14 -1.83 16.95 -1.82
CA LYS A 14 -2.46 17.70 -0.73
C LYS A 14 -3.77 17.05 -0.28
N GLY A 15 -4.18 17.38 0.94
CA GLY A 15 -5.46 16.93 1.50
C GLY A 15 -5.46 15.48 1.96
N VAL A 16 -4.29 14.85 2.03
CA VAL A 16 -4.12 13.46 2.45
C VAL A 16 -3.12 13.39 3.60
N GLU A 17 -3.46 12.70 4.66
CA GLU A 17 -2.52 12.33 5.71
C GLU A 17 -1.82 11.05 5.30
N PHE A 18 -0.51 11.01 5.44
CA PHE A 18 0.30 9.85 5.05
C PHE A 18 0.71 9.05 6.26
N ILE A 19 0.47 7.75 6.18
CA ILE A 19 0.82 6.80 7.23
C ILE A 19 1.67 5.70 6.59
N ALA A 20 2.88 5.51 7.09
CA ALA A 20 3.74 4.41 6.68
C ALA A 20 3.64 3.27 7.68
N VAL A 21 3.42 2.07 7.18
CA VAL A 21 3.28 0.86 7.98
C VAL A 21 4.31 -0.15 7.51
N ASN A 22 5.12 -0.69 8.41
CA ASN A 22 6.08 -1.72 8.07
C ASN A 22 6.49 -2.52 9.31
N CYS A 23 6.92 -3.77 9.09
CA CYS A 23 7.60 -4.58 10.08
C CYS A 23 9.08 -4.24 10.19
N ASP A 24 9.66 -3.69 9.13
CA ASP A 24 11.08 -3.36 9.05
C ASP A 24 11.30 -1.95 9.58
N ALA A 25 11.95 -1.88 10.75
CA ALA A 25 12.22 -0.60 11.41
C ALA A 25 13.16 0.29 10.60
N GLN A 26 14.13 -0.30 9.89
CA GLN A 26 15.05 0.48 9.06
C GLN A 26 14.34 1.11 7.87
N ALA A 27 13.44 0.37 7.22
CA ALA A 27 12.64 0.90 6.13
C ALA A 27 11.75 2.05 6.58
N LEU A 28 11.17 1.96 7.79
CA LEU A 28 10.36 3.04 8.36
C LEU A 28 11.18 4.31 8.63
N MET A 29 12.43 4.17 9.01
CA MET A 29 13.30 5.34 9.23
C MET A 29 13.50 6.16 7.96
N LEU A 30 13.40 5.53 6.79
CA LEU A 30 13.52 6.19 5.49
C LEU A 30 12.21 6.79 4.99
N SER A 31 11.10 6.54 5.68
CA SER A 31 9.80 7.07 5.29
C SER A 31 9.69 8.56 5.60
N LYS A 32 9.10 9.30 4.67
CA LYS A 32 8.79 10.73 4.82
C LYS A 32 7.42 10.97 5.44
N ALA A 33 6.65 9.91 5.72
CA ALA A 33 5.33 10.04 6.33
C ALA A 33 5.45 10.60 7.76
N GLU A 34 4.52 11.48 8.13
CA GLU A 34 4.49 12.05 9.48
C GLU A 34 4.14 10.98 10.52
N THR A 35 3.26 10.07 10.17
CA THR A 35 2.87 8.96 11.04
C THR A 35 3.50 7.68 10.52
N ARG A 36 4.23 7.00 11.39
CA ARG A 36 4.89 5.73 11.09
C ARG A 36 4.50 4.72 12.12
N ILE A 37 4.03 3.56 11.67
CA ILE A 37 3.63 2.47 12.54
C ILE A 37 4.53 1.26 12.26
N GLN A 38 5.30 0.88 13.27
CA GLN A 38 6.02 -0.39 13.24
C GLN A 38 5.07 -1.47 13.72
N ILE A 39 4.69 -2.38 12.83
CA ILE A 39 3.81 -3.50 13.16
C ILE A 39 4.63 -4.73 13.51
N GLY A 40 4.06 -5.58 14.36
CA GLY A 40 4.66 -6.85 14.73
C GLY A 40 5.98 -6.72 15.45
N GLU A 41 6.16 -5.71 16.30
CA GLU A 41 7.40 -5.46 17.02
C GLU A 41 7.85 -6.67 17.83
N LYS A 42 6.93 -7.36 18.50
CA LYS A 42 7.23 -8.55 19.27
C LYS A 42 7.53 -9.76 18.38
N LEU A 43 6.84 -9.85 17.26
CA LEU A 43 6.95 -10.97 16.33
C LEU A 43 8.24 -10.90 15.49
N THR A 44 8.56 -9.72 14.93
CA THR A 44 9.69 -9.56 14.00
C THR A 44 10.89 -8.85 14.59
N LYS A 45 10.74 -8.19 15.73
CA LYS A 45 11.80 -7.40 16.39
C LYS A 45 12.42 -6.34 15.48
N GLY A 46 11.63 -5.82 14.54
CA GLY A 46 12.09 -4.79 13.61
C GLY A 46 12.85 -5.31 12.40
N LEU A 47 12.96 -6.62 12.22
CA LEU A 47 13.72 -7.22 11.13
C LEU A 47 12.92 -7.42 9.83
N GLY A 48 11.63 -7.13 9.86
CA GLY A 48 10.77 -7.32 8.69
C GLY A 48 10.12 -8.70 8.63
N ALA A 49 9.29 -8.91 7.61
CA ALA A 49 8.53 -10.14 7.43
C ALA A 49 9.29 -11.23 6.66
N GLY A 50 10.48 -10.95 6.14
CA GLY A 50 11.28 -11.93 5.40
C GLY A 50 10.57 -12.47 4.15
N ALA A 51 9.82 -11.62 3.44
CA ALA A 51 9.02 -11.99 2.26
C ALA A 51 7.94 -13.05 2.55
N ASN A 52 7.53 -13.21 3.79
CA ASN A 52 6.49 -14.15 4.21
C ASN A 52 5.20 -13.42 4.55
N PRO A 53 4.12 -13.56 3.71
CA PRO A 53 2.85 -12.89 3.96
C PRO A 53 2.18 -13.28 5.28
N GLU A 54 2.34 -14.50 5.75
CA GLU A 54 1.77 -14.92 7.04
C GLU A 54 2.36 -14.11 8.21
N ILE A 55 3.66 -13.82 8.15
CA ILE A 55 4.31 -12.98 9.16
C ILE A 55 3.79 -11.54 9.05
N GLY A 56 3.62 -11.01 7.85
CA GLY A 56 3.03 -9.70 7.64
C GLY A 56 1.62 -9.59 8.19
N GLU A 57 0.79 -10.60 7.96
CA GLU A 57 -0.56 -10.67 8.50
C GLU A 57 -0.58 -10.72 10.02
N LYS A 58 0.21 -11.60 10.63
CA LYS A 58 0.31 -11.72 12.08
C LYS A 58 0.85 -10.43 12.72
N ALA A 59 1.81 -9.78 12.06
CA ALA A 59 2.36 -8.52 12.53
C ALA A 59 1.29 -7.43 12.55
N ALA A 60 0.46 -7.33 11.53
CA ALA A 60 -0.65 -6.38 11.48
C ALA A 60 -1.71 -6.71 12.54
N GLU A 61 -2.03 -7.98 12.74
CA GLU A 61 -2.97 -8.39 13.79
C GLU A 61 -2.45 -8.04 15.19
N GLU A 62 -1.17 -8.22 15.45
CA GLU A 62 -0.54 -7.81 16.72
C GLU A 62 -0.71 -6.32 16.98
N SER A 63 -0.65 -5.51 15.93
CA SER A 63 -0.69 -4.04 16.03
C SER A 63 -2.06 -3.46 15.65
N ARG A 64 -3.09 -4.28 15.60
CA ARG A 64 -4.43 -3.91 15.14
C ARG A 64 -4.99 -2.69 15.88
N GLU A 65 -4.87 -2.66 17.20
CA GLU A 65 -5.37 -1.53 18.01
C GLU A 65 -4.67 -0.23 17.66
N GLN A 66 -3.36 -0.28 17.45
CA GLN A 66 -2.56 0.89 17.08
C GLN A 66 -2.96 1.40 15.69
N ILE A 67 -3.19 0.49 14.75
CA ILE A 67 -3.66 0.84 13.40
C ILE A 67 -5.04 1.52 13.49
N MET A 68 -5.97 0.94 14.22
CA MET A 68 -7.31 1.49 14.40
C MET A 68 -7.28 2.88 15.04
N GLU A 69 -6.43 3.08 16.04
CA GLU A 69 -6.29 4.37 16.71
C GLU A 69 -5.84 5.47 15.74
N VAL A 70 -4.89 5.15 14.86
CA VAL A 70 -4.39 6.10 13.85
C VAL A 70 -5.44 6.40 12.78
N LEU A 71 -6.26 5.42 12.42
CA LEU A 71 -7.31 5.58 11.39
C LEU A 71 -8.60 6.17 11.93
N LYS A 72 -8.74 6.27 13.24
CA LYS A 72 -9.97 6.76 13.88
C LYS A 72 -10.31 8.17 13.39
N GLY A 73 -11.56 8.36 12.99
CA GLY A 73 -12.04 9.64 12.49
C GLY A 73 -11.81 9.88 11.00
N ALA A 74 -11.17 8.97 10.31
CA ALA A 74 -11.00 9.08 8.87
C ALA A 74 -12.32 8.79 8.15
N ASP A 75 -12.64 9.60 7.15
CA ASP A 75 -13.82 9.37 6.30
C ASP A 75 -13.48 8.43 5.15
N MET A 76 -12.27 8.49 4.65
CA MET A 76 -11.77 7.65 3.56
C MET A 76 -10.33 7.23 3.83
N VAL A 77 -10.02 5.98 3.54
CA VAL A 77 -8.67 5.43 3.68
C VAL A 77 -8.26 4.77 2.37
N PHE A 78 -7.10 5.16 1.87
CA PHE A 78 -6.43 4.48 0.77
C PHE A 78 -5.40 3.51 1.34
N VAL A 79 -5.55 2.24 1.01
CA VAL A 79 -4.56 1.22 1.37
C VAL A 79 -3.75 0.91 0.12
N THR A 80 -2.47 1.29 0.13
CA THR A 80 -1.59 1.09 -1.01
C THR A 80 -0.44 0.17 -0.66
N ALA A 81 -0.18 -0.77 -1.55
CA ALA A 81 0.90 -1.73 -1.37
C ALA A 81 1.37 -2.29 -2.72
N GLY A 82 2.65 -2.64 -2.80
CA GLY A 82 3.15 -3.51 -3.86
C GLY A 82 2.98 -4.96 -3.41
N MET A 83 2.10 -5.68 -4.05
CA MET A 83 1.82 -7.08 -3.69
C MET A 83 2.95 -8.02 -4.14
N GLY A 84 3.15 -9.10 -3.41
CA GLY A 84 4.15 -10.11 -3.70
C GLY A 84 5.19 -10.31 -2.60
N GLY A 85 5.42 -9.31 -1.76
CA GLY A 85 6.33 -9.40 -0.62
C GLY A 85 5.64 -9.94 0.63
N GLY A 86 6.24 -9.71 1.78
CA GLY A 86 5.73 -10.20 3.06
C GLY A 86 4.77 -9.21 3.73
N THR A 87 5.27 -8.03 4.05
CA THR A 87 4.49 -7.05 4.83
C THR A 87 3.26 -6.57 4.08
N GLY A 88 3.43 -6.00 2.88
CA GLY A 88 2.31 -5.45 2.12
C GLY A 88 1.26 -6.50 1.78
N THR A 89 1.70 -7.65 1.29
CA THR A 89 0.81 -8.74 0.90
C THR A 89 -0.01 -9.27 2.07
N GLY A 90 0.63 -9.44 3.23
CA GLY A 90 -0.03 -10.01 4.40
C GLY A 90 -0.79 -8.99 5.25
N ALA A 91 -0.30 -7.76 5.34
CA ALA A 91 -0.87 -6.74 6.22
C ALA A 91 -2.00 -5.93 5.56
N ALA A 92 -2.01 -5.79 4.25
CA ALA A 92 -2.94 -4.89 3.57
C ALA A 92 -4.40 -5.16 3.92
N HIS A 93 -4.85 -6.41 3.91
CA HIS A 93 -6.24 -6.74 4.23
C HIS A 93 -6.58 -6.47 5.71
N VAL A 94 -5.64 -6.62 6.61
CA VAL A 94 -5.84 -6.30 8.03
C VAL A 94 -6.00 -4.79 8.21
N VAL A 95 -5.18 -4.00 7.56
CA VAL A 95 -5.30 -2.53 7.58
C VAL A 95 -6.63 -2.09 6.98
N ALA A 96 -7.04 -2.69 5.88
CA ALA A 96 -8.33 -2.40 5.24
C ALA A 96 -9.50 -2.76 6.18
N GLU A 97 -9.43 -3.89 6.86
CA GLU A 97 -10.44 -4.28 7.83
C GLU A 97 -10.53 -3.28 8.98
N CYS A 98 -9.39 -2.82 9.49
CA CYS A 98 -9.35 -1.77 10.51
C CYS A 98 -10.00 -0.46 10.01
N ALA A 99 -9.75 -0.08 8.78
CA ALA A 99 -10.35 1.11 8.18
C ALA A 99 -11.87 0.99 8.11
N LYS A 100 -12.39 -0.16 7.74
CA LYS A 100 -13.84 -0.40 7.72
C LYS A 100 -14.45 -0.39 9.12
N GLU A 101 -13.76 -0.95 10.09
CA GLU A 101 -14.25 -0.96 11.49
C GLU A 101 -14.35 0.45 12.07
N VAL A 102 -13.50 1.38 11.68
CA VAL A 102 -13.63 2.79 12.10
C VAL A 102 -14.66 3.57 11.27
N GLY A 103 -15.30 2.93 10.31
CA GLY A 103 -16.36 3.54 9.50
C GLY A 103 -15.90 4.28 8.25
N ALA A 104 -14.63 4.11 7.85
CA ALA A 104 -14.08 4.77 6.67
C ALA A 104 -14.46 4.05 5.37
N LEU A 105 -14.69 4.82 4.31
CA LEU A 105 -14.72 4.27 2.96
C LEU A 105 -13.30 3.82 2.61
N THR A 106 -13.14 2.57 2.22
CA THR A 106 -11.83 1.97 2.04
C THR A 106 -11.57 1.63 0.58
N VAL A 107 -10.49 2.19 0.03
CA VAL A 107 -10.06 1.98 -1.35
C VAL A 107 -8.67 1.35 -1.34
N GLY A 108 -8.54 0.19 -1.98
CA GLY A 108 -7.24 -0.43 -2.19
C GLY A 108 -6.65 -0.02 -3.54
N VAL A 109 -5.39 0.36 -3.54
CA VAL A 109 -4.64 0.65 -4.76
C VAL A 109 -3.33 -0.12 -4.68
N VAL A 110 -3.23 -1.20 -5.43
CA VAL A 110 -2.10 -2.14 -5.31
C VAL A 110 -1.52 -2.49 -6.66
N THR A 111 -0.26 -2.92 -6.66
CA THR A 111 0.39 -3.43 -7.87
C THR A 111 0.58 -4.94 -7.81
N LYS A 112 0.49 -5.59 -8.97
CA LYS A 112 0.97 -6.96 -9.14
C LYS A 112 2.45 -6.91 -9.52
N PRO A 113 3.27 -7.86 -9.04
CA PRO A 113 4.70 -7.86 -9.36
C PRO A 113 4.95 -8.09 -10.85
N PHE A 114 6.13 -7.69 -11.30
CA PHE A 114 6.60 -8.03 -12.65
C PHE A 114 6.86 -9.54 -12.75
N MET A 115 6.73 -10.09 -13.95
CA MET A 115 7.01 -11.51 -14.18
C MET A 115 8.44 -11.90 -13.83
N PHE A 116 9.39 -10.97 -14.02
CA PHE A 116 10.80 -11.23 -13.68
C PHE A 116 11.04 -11.40 -12.18
N GLU A 117 10.08 -10.99 -11.32
CA GLU A 117 10.18 -11.20 -9.88
C GLU A 117 9.91 -12.65 -9.46
N GLY A 118 9.35 -13.46 -10.36
CA GLY A 118 9.16 -14.88 -10.18
C GLY A 118 7.75 -15.31 -9.83
N LYS A 119 7.47 -16.60 -10.04
CA LYS A 119 6.14 -17.18 -9.82
C LYS A 119 5.71 -17.13 -8.36
N ARG A 120 6.65 -17.32 -7.43
CA ARG A 120 6.34 -17.29 -5.99
C ARG A 120 5.77 -15.94 -5.57
N ARG A 121 6.40 -14.84 -6.01
CA ARG A 121 5.89 -13.50 -5.73
C ARG A 121 4.55 -13.25 -6.37
N MET A 122 4.35 -13.70 -7.60
CA MET A 122 3.06 -13.55 -8.27
C MET A 122 1.96 -14.33 -7.55
N ASN A 123 2.23 -15.55 -7.12
CA ASN A 123 1.24 -16.35 -6.39
C ASN A 123 0.90 -15.74 -5.03
N GLN A 124 1.90 -15.23 -4.32
CA GLN A 124 1.69 -14.50 -3.06
C GLN A 124 0.85 -13.24 -3.30
N ALA A 125 1.14 -12.50 -4.37
CA ALA A 125 0.40 -11.30 -4.73
C ALA A 125 -1.07 -11.60 -5.01
N LEU A 126 -1.35 -12.62 -5.79
CA LEU A 126 -2.72 -13.00 -6.13
C LEU A 126 -3.52 -13.39 -4.89
N SER A 127 -2.90 -14.15 -3.98
CA SER A 127 -3.53 -14.52 -2.71
C SER A 127 -3.80 -13.29 -1.84
N GLY A 128 -2.85 -12.38 -1.74
CA GLY A 128 -3.01 -11.14 -0.97
C GLY A 128 -4.08 -10.22 -1.56
N ILE A 129 -4.18 -10.15 -2.88
CA ILE A 129 -5.21 -9.38 -3.58
C ILE A 129 -6.60 -9.94 -3.29
N GLU A 130 -6.77 -11.26 -3.32
CA GLU A 130 -8.04 -11.89 -2.98
C GLU A 130 -8.47 -11.57 -1.54
N SER A 131 -7.53 -11.65 -0.59
CA SER A 131 -7.81 -11.30 0.81
C SER A 131 -8.19 -9.82 0.94
N LEU A 132 -7.49 -8.94 0.25
CA LEU A 132 -7.76 -7.50 0.28
C LEU A 132 -9.09 -7.16 -0.37
N LYS A 133 -9.42 -7.78 -1.50
CA LYS A 133 -10.67 -7.55 -2.22
C LYS A 133 -11.89 -7.75 -1.34
N ALA A 134 -11.85 -8.72 -0.45
CA ALA A 134 -12.93 -8.99 0.48
C ALA A 134 -13.10 -7.90 1.57
N LYS A 135 -12.09 -7.06 1.76
CA LYS A 135 -12.03 -6.07 2.85
C LYS A 135 -12.10 -4.62 2.41
N VAL A 136 -12.18 -4.35 1.12
CA VAL A 136 -12.27 -2.98 0.58
C VAL A 136 -13.59 -2.73 -0.10
N ASP A 137 -13.96 -1.46 -0.22
CA ASP A 137 -15.14 -1.05 -0.99
C ASP A 137 -14.83 -1.02 -2.48
N THR A 138 -13.61 -0.62 -2.83
CA THR A 138 -13.13 -0.59 -4.22
C THR A 138 -11.68 -1.02 -4.23
N LEU A 139 -11.32 -1.85 -5.21
CA LEU A 139 -9.94 -2.28 -5.40
C LEU A 139 -9.47 -1.93 -6.81
N ILE A 140 -8.37 -1.19 -6.87
CA ILE A 140 -7.66 -0.89 -8.12
C ILE A 140 -6.39 -1.70 -8.13
N THR A 141 -6.26 -2.58 -9.12
CA THR A 141 -5.08 -3.42 -9.28
C THR A 141 -4.31 -3.00 -10.53
N ILE A 142 -3.03 -2.70 -10.36
CA ILE A 142 -2.16 -2.26 -11.44
C ILE A 142 -1.17 -3.38 -11.74
N PRO A 143 -1.29 -4.06 -12.90
CA PRO A 143 -0.30 -5.07 -13.28
C PRO A 143 0.97 -4.38 -13.77
N ASN A 144 2.07 -4.57 -13.05
CA ASN A 144 3.33 -3.92 -13.40
C ASN A 144 3.83 -4.28 -14.80
N ASP A 145 3.56 -5.50 -15.27
CA ASP A 145 3.97 -5.92 -16.61
C ASP A 145 3.39 -5.06 -17.74
N LYS A 146 2.19 -4.51 -17.54
CA LYS A 146 1.59 -3.60 -18.52
C LYS A 146 2.36 -2.29 -18.63
N LEU A 147 3.11 -1.92 -17.61
CA LEU A 147 3.96 -0.73 -17.65
C LEU A 147 5.18 -0.94 -18.54
N LEU A 148 5.62 -2.18 -18.73
CA LEU A 148 6.75 -2.51 -19.59
C LEU A 148 6.45 -2.27 -21.08
N GLN A 149 5.20 -2.17 -21.46
CA GLN A 149 4.78 -1.91 -22.85
C GLN A 149 5.08 -0.45 -23.28
N VAL A 150 5.25 0.45 -22.33
CA VAL A 150 5.50 1.87 -22.56
C VAL A 150 6.92 2.29 -22.23
N ILE A 151 7.76 1.35 -21.78
CA ILE A 151 9.15 1.63 -21.41
C ILE A 151 10.13 1.06 -22.44
N ASP A 152 11.22 1.81 -22.65
CA ASP A 152 12.33 1.42 -23.50
C ASP A 152 13.00 0.14 -22.93
N ARG A 153 13.50 -0.71 -23.80
CA ARG A 153 14.27 -1.91 -23.44
C ARG A 153 15.52 -1.63 -22.59
N ARG A 154 15.95 -0.36 -22.54
CA ARG A 154 17.08 0.09 -21.74
C ARG A 154 16.70 0.41 -20.29
N THR A 155 15.42 0.35 -19.97
CA THR A 155 14.95 0.65 -18.62
C THR A 155 15.45 -0.41 -17.65
N SER A 156 16.14 0.04 -16.60
CA SER A 156 16.62 -0.85 -15.54
C SER A 156 15.45 -1.34 -14.66
N MET A 157 15.72 -2.40 -13.88
CA MET A 157 14.74 -2.88 -12.89
C MET A 157 14.37 -1.77 -11.90
N LEU A 158 15.35 -0.95 -11.49
CA LEU A 158 15.11 0.16 -10.57
C LEU A 158 14.15 1.18 -11.17
N ASP A 159 14.31 1.51 -12.46
CA ASP A 159 13.43 2.44 -13.16
C ASP A 159 12.02 1.86 -13.33
N ALA A 160 11.91 0.56 -13.59
CA ALA A 160 10.61 -0.12 -13.66
C ALA A 160 9.85 0.00 -12.33
N PHE A 161 10.53 -0.21 -11.20
CA PHE A 161 9.92 -0.05 -9.88
C PHE A 161 9.54 1.41 -9.60
N ARG A 162 10.33 2.37 -10.02
CA ARG A 162 9.99 3.80 -9.91
C ARG A 162 8.73 4.14 -10.69
N ILE A 163 8.58 3.58 -11.88
CA ILE A 163 7.38 3.79 -12.70
C ILE A 163 6.15 3.19 -12.02
N ALA A 164 6.28 1.99 -11.46
CA ALA A 164 5.19 1.35 -10.70
C ALA A 164 4.76 2.21 -9.50
N ASP A 165 5.71 2.73 -8.73
CA ASP A 165 5.42 3.61 -7.60
C ASP A 165 4.74 4.91 -8.05
N ASP A 166 5.17 5.47 -9.18
CA ASP A 166 4.56 6.69 -9.72
C ASP A 166 3.13 6.46 -10.20
N VAL A 167 2.84 5.30 -10.76
CA VAL A 167 1.47 4.94 -11.17
C VAL A 167 0.56 4.79 -9.94
N LEU A 168 1.06 4.22 -8.84
CA LEU A 168 0.32 4.20 -7.57
C LEU A 168 0.00 5.62 -7.10
N ARG A 169 0.97 6.53 -7.17
CA ARG A 169 0.77 7.93 -6.84
C ARG A 169 -0.33 8.56 -7.70
N GLN A 170 -0.26 8.35 -9.01
CA GLN A 170 -1.27 8.89 -9.94
C GLN A 170 -2.67 8.37 -9.61
N GLY A 171 -2.80 7.09 -9.26
CA GLY A 171 -4.08 6.49 -8.88
C GLY A 171 -4.67 7.15 -7.65
N VAL A 172 -3.88 7.31 -6.60
CA VAL A 172 -4.32 7.95 -5.36
C VAL A 172 -4.63 9.43 -5.58
N GLN A 173 -3.76 10.15 -6.28
CA GLN A 173 -3.95 11.57 -6.55
C GLN A 173 -5.20 11.83 -7.40
N GLY A 174 -5.44 11.02 -8.42
CA GLY A 174 -6.62 11.15 -9.27
C GLY A 174 -7.91 11.04 -8.48
N ILE A 175 -8.01 10.07 -7.58
CA ILE A 175 -9.19 9.91 -6.72
C ILE A 175 -9.29 11.04 -5.71
N SER A 176 -8.18 11.44 -5.10
CA SER A 176 -8.15 12.55 -4.14
C SER A 176 -8.58 13.87 -4.78
N ASP A 177 -8.13 14.15 -6.01
CA ASP A 177 -8.51 15.34 -6.75
C ASP A 177 -10.01 15.37 -7.06
N LEU A 178 -10.58 14.21 -7.44
CA LEU A 178 -12.01 14.09 -7.69
C LEU A 178 -12.85 14.44 -6.46
N ILE A 179 -12.40 14.03 -5.28
CA ILE A 179 -13.08 14.28 -4.02
C ILE A 179 -12.85 15.72 -3.56
N GLY A 180 -11.67 16.27 -3.83
CA GLY A 180 -11.24 17.60 -3.41
C GLY A 180 -11.83 18.75 -4.22
N VAL A 181 -12.64 18.48 -5.25
CA VAL A 181 -13.27 19.52 -6.09
C VAL A 181 -14.78 19.49 -5.85
N PRO A 182 -15.28 20.13 -4.76
CA PRO A 182 -16.72 20.15 -4.46
C PRO A 182 -17.49 20.90 -5.53
N GLY A 183 -18.62 20.34 -5.93
CA GLY A 183 -19.53 20.95 -6.88
C GLY A 183 -19.33 20.59 -8.34
N LEU A 184 -18.22 19.98 -8.73
CA LEU A 184 -18.00 19.53 -10.11
C LEU A 184 -18.42 18.07 -10.35
N ILE A 185 -18.46 17.26 -9.31
CA ILE A 185 -18.67 15.83 -9.43
C ILE A 185 -19.84 15.33 -8.56
N ASN A 186 -20.32 16.15 -7.67
CA ASN A 186 -21.47 15.84 -6.81
C ASN A 186 -22.81 16.06 -7.50
N ALA A 187 -22.79 15.94 -8.78
CA ALA A 187 -24.04 16.07 -9.54
C ALA A 187 -24.83 14.77 -9.51
#